data_b5e21583bbc10ff7a1791bfcde84af33
#
_entry.id   b5e21583bbc10ff7a1791bfcde84af33
#
_cell.length_a   1.000
_cell.length_b   1.000
_cell.length_c   1.000
_cell.angle_alpha   90.00
_cell.angle_beta   90.00
_cell.angle_gamma   90.00
#
_symmetry.space_group_name_H-M   'P 1'
#
loop_
_entity.id
_entity.type
_entity.pdbx_description
1 polymer ?
#
loop_
_entity_poly.entity_id
_entity_poly.type
_entity_poly.pdbx_seq_one_letter_code
_entity_poly.pdbx_strand_id
1 'polypeptide(L)'
;MNQPAKMIEALLFVSPQPVNEEELAEAIGCEIEEVTAGLEELGAAWAEGERGMVLKHVAGGYTLASAAENDEAARRLLSKPRTPPLTPAQAETLAIVAYLQPVSRPEITRIRGVSAASASGTLLERGLIEESGRSQFGAICFRTTDLFLRLFGLSSIGELPPISEWDPSPEEQADLRERLMAAGGARLGEAPTADHDVPTQEALPQIEDESDGDQPASALAAN
;
A
#
# COMPACT_ATOMS: atom_id res chain seq x y z
N MET A 1 10.08 35.90 -11.92
CA MET A 1 10.92 34.73 -11.61
C MET A 1 12.36 35.03 -11.90
N ASN A 2 13.22 34.86 -10.89
CA ASN A 2 14.66 34.98 -11.02
C ASN A 2 15.25 33.78 -11.81
N GLN A 3 16.57 33.79 -12.10
CA GLN A 3 17.20 32.74 -12.89
C GLN A 3 17.15 31.35 -12.18
N PRO A 4 17.48 31.23 -10.87
CA PRO A 4 17.34 29.96 -10.16
C PRO A 4 15.92 29.39 -10.22
N ALA A 5 14.88 30.18 -9.97
CA ALA A 5 13.49 29.73 -10.02
C ALA A 5 13.09 29.14 -11.40
N LYS A 6 13.58 29.75 -12.50
CA LYS A 6 13.33 29.23 -13.85
C LYS A 6 14.06 27.91 -14.11
N MET A 7 15.27 27.76 -13.57
CA MET A 7 16.02 26.51 -13.69
C MET A 7 15.36 25.41 -12.87
N ILE A 8 14.92 25.71 -11.64
CA ILE A 8 14.17 24.79 -10.79
C ILE A 8 12.89 24.32 -11.51
N GLU A 9 12.10 25.24 -12.06
CA GLU A 9 10.89 24.92 -12.83
C GLU A 9 11.20 23.90 -13.96
N ALA A 10 12.27 24.14 -14.72
CA ALA A 10 12.67 23.26 -15.80
C ALA A 10 13.11 21.87 -15.30
N LEU A 11 13.88 21.82 -14.20
CA LEU A 11 14.36 20.57 -13.61
C LEU A 11 13.20 19.76 -13.05
N LEU A 12 12.27 20.36 -12.33
CA LEU A 12 11.08 19.72 -11.80
C LEU A 12 10.14 19.22 -12.91
N PHE A 13 10.09 19.90 -14.05
CA PHE A 13 9.30 19.47 -15.21
C PHE A 13 9.86 18.20 -15.86
N VAL A 14 11.18 18.06 -15.95
CA VAL A 14 11.83 16.92 -16.59
C VAL A 14 12.05 15.75 -15.63
N SER A 15 12.02 15.98 -14.31
CA SER A 15 12.21 14.94 -13.32
C SER A 15 10.93 14.11 -13.13
N PRO A 16 11.01 12.77 -13.25
CA PRO A 16 9.88 11.88 -12.95
C PRO A 16 9.69 11.61 -11.45
N GLN A 17 10.63 12.07 -10.62
CA GLN A 17 10.68 11.88 -9.18
C GLN A 17 10.73 13.24 -8.50
N PRO A 18 10.19 13.37 -7.26
CA PRO A 18 10.47 14.56 -6.45
C PRO A 18 11.97 14.76 -6.29
N VAL A 19 12.41 16.01 -6.31
CA VAL A 19 13.83 16.42 -6.22
C VAL A 19 14.01 17.24 -4.96
N ASN A 20 14.98 16.92 -4.13
CA ASN A 20 15.26 17.68 -2.91
C ASN A 20 16.10 18.92 -3.18
N GLU A 21 16.27 19.79 -2.17
CA GLU A 21 16.98 21.05 -2.30
C GLU A 21 18.46 20.86 -2.59
N GLU A 22 19.09 19.83 -2.01
CA GLU A 22 20.50 19.51 -2.24
C GLU A 22 20.74 19.07 -3.68
N GLU A 23 19.89 18.21 -4.22
CA GLU A 23 19.96 17.76 -5.62
C GLU A 23 19.74 18.92 -6.60
N LEU A 24 18.82 19.83 -6.27
CA LEU A 24 18.59 21.04 -7.07
C LEU A 24 19.81 21.99 -7.03
N ALA A 25 20.40 22.19 -5.85
CA ALA A 25 21.58 23.01 -5.67
C ALA A 25 22.79 22.45 -6.46
N GLU A 26 23.02 21.15 -6.38
CA GLU A 26 24.07 20.48 -7.15
C GLU A 26 23.85 20.59 -8.67
N ALA A 27 22.62 20.36 -9.13
CA ALA A 27 22.28 20.41 -10.55
C ALA A 27 22.39 21.81 -11.16
N ILE A 28 22.05 22.85 -10.38
CA ILE A 28 22.11 24.25 -10.81
C ILE A 28 23.53 24.84 -10.64
N GLY A 29 24.27 24.31 -9.65
CA GLY A 29 25.60 24.84 -9.27
C GLY A 29 25.51 26.13 -8.45
N CYS A 30 24.56 26.19 -7.51
CA CYS A 30 24.34 27.33 -6.62
C CYS A 30 24.22 26.89 -5.16
N GLU A 31 24.14 27.84 -4.23
CA GLU A 31 23.94 27.54 -2.80
C GLU A 31 22.49 27.17 -2.50
N ILE A 32 22.28 26.37 -1.41
CA ILE A 32 20.94 25.90 -1.01
C ILE A 32 20.00 27.08 -0.73
N GLU A 33 20.50 28.18 -0.17
CA GLU A 33 19.73 29.38 0.11
C GLU A 33 19.13 30.01 -1.17
N GLU A 34 19.85 29.91 -2.29
CA GLU A 34 19.36 30.42 -3.58
C GLU A 34 18.27 29.47 -4.15
N VAL A 35 18.38 28.15 -3.89
CA VAL A 35 17.34 27.16 -4.24
C VAL A 35 16.09 27.41 -3.42
N THR A 36 16.21 27.57 -2.11
CA THR A 36 15.08 27.85 -1.22
C THR A 36 14.33 29.11 -1.65
N ALA A 37 15.05 30.20 -1.90
CA ALA A 37 14.45 31.44 -2.42
C ALA A 37 13.79 31.25 -3.80
N GLY A 38 14.40 30.45 -4.67
CA GLY A 38 13.83 30.08 -5.97
C GLY A 38 12.54 29.25 -5.87
N LEU A 39 12.49 28.30 -4.93
CA LEU A 39 11.30 27.48 -4.65
C LEU A 39 10.17 28.32 -4.06
N GLU A 40 10.46 29.29 -3.17
CA GLU A 40 9.47 30.23 -2.64
C GLU A 40 8.86 31.08 -3.76
N GLU A 41 9.71 31.64 -4.64
CA GLU A 41 9.25 32.43 -5.79
C GLU A 41 8.42 31.55 -6.76
N LEU A 42 8.86 30.31 -7.01
CA LEU A 42 8.15 29.39 -7.87
C LEU A 42 6.80 29.00 -7.24
N GLY A 43 6.77 28.70 -5.94
CA GLY A 43 5.54 28.39 -5.20
C GLY A 43 4.52 29.51 -5.25
N ALA A 44 4.97 30.77 -5.10
CA ALA A 44 4.11 31.93 -5.23
C ALA A 44 3.58 32.10 -6.66
N ALA A 45 4.40 31.84 -7.68
CA ALA A 45 3.98 31.92 -9.08
C ALA A 45 3.05 30.79 -9.53
N TRP A 46 3.03 29.68 -8.80
CA TRP A 46 2.22 28.47 -9.04
C TRP A 46 1.22 28.22 -7.89
N ALA A 47 0.77 29.30 -7.25
CA ALA A 47 -0.23 29.22 -6.20
C ALA A 47 -1.53 28.59 -6.71
N GLU A 48 -2.26 27.93 -5.81
CA GLU A 48 -3.55 27.32 -6.13
C GLU A 48 -4.52 28.35 -6.75
N GLY A 49 -5.22 27.93 -7.80
CA GLY A 49 -6.20 28.75 -8.50
C GLY A 49 -5.63 29.69 -9.57
N GLU A 50 -4.33 29.88 -9.64
CA GLU A 50 -3.70 30.76 -10.63
C GLU A 50 -3.30 30.00 -11.92
N ARG A 51 -2.99 28.71 -11.79
CA ARG A 51 -2.51 27.87 -12.91
C ARG A 51 -3.08 26.47 -12.82
N GLY A 52 -3.05 25.73 -13.94
CA GLY A 52 -3.46 24.34 -13.99
C GLY A 52 -2.50 23.34 -13.33
N MET A 53 -1.36 23.82 -12.83
CA MET A 53 -0.35 23.03 -12.11
C MET A 53 0.03 23.74 -10.81
N VAL A 54 0.51 22.96 -9.85
CA VAL A 54 0.97 23.44 -8.54
C VAL A 54 2.32 22.82 -8.18
N LEU A 55 3.12 23.54 -7.39
CA LEU A 55 4.33 23.01 -6.77
C LEU A 55 3.90 22.23 -5.52
N LYS A 56 4.35 20.98 -5.39
CA LYS A 56 4.11 20.13 -4.21
C LYS A 56 5.43 19.70 -3.59
N HIS A 57 5.44 19.64 -2.27
CA HIS A 57 6.50 19.02 -1.50
C HIS A 57 6.00 17.63 -1.03
N VAL A 58 6.60 16.55 -1.56
CA VAL A 58 6.20 15.17 -1.27
C VAL A 58 7.43 14.25 -1.23
N ALA A 59 7.40 13.24 -0.38
CA ALA A 59 8.49 12.28 -0.22
C ALA A 59 9.87 12.95 -0.03
N GLY A 60 9.92 14.03 0.74
CA GLY A 60 11.14 14.78 1.04
C GLY A 60 11.70 15.61 -0.11
N GLY A 61 10.95 15.82 -1.19
CA GLY A 61 11.38 16.62 -2.34
C GLY A 61 10.23 17.39 -2.99
N TYR A 62 10.55 18.21 -3.99
CA TYR A 62 9.61 19.03 -4.73
C TYR A 62 9.26 18.42 -6.08
N THR A 63 8.03 18.59 -6.52
CA THR A 63 7.54 18.17 -7.83
C THR A 63 6.43 19.07 -8.33
N LEU A 64 6.23 19.11 -9.64
CA LEU A 64 5.07 19.76 -10.25
C LEU A 64 3.94 18.74 -10.40
N ALA A 65 2.73 19.12 -10.00
CA ALA A 65 1.53 18.29 -10.13
C ALA A 65 0.39 19.09 -10.74
N SER A 66 -0.64 18.40 -11.26
CA SER A 66 -1.88 19.06 -11.65
C SER A 66 -2.57 19.67 -10.43
N ALA A 67 -3.17 20.85 -10.61
CA ALA A 67 -4.04 21.41 -9.59
C ALA A 67 -5.28 20.53 -9.39
N ALA A 68 -5.79 20.44 -8.16
CA ALA A 68 -6.90 19.56 -7.79
C ALA A 68 -8.16 19.78 -8.64
N GLU A 69 -8.43 21.00 -9.06
CA GLU A 69 -9.54 21.37 -9.95
C GLU A 69 -9.49 20.68 -11.32
N ASN A 70 -8.28 20.25 -11.75
CA ASN A 70 -8.06 19.57 -13.03
C ASN A 70 -8.02 18.05 -12.92
N ASP A 71 -8.15 17.47 -11.72
CA ASP A 71 -8.02 16.03 -11.47
C ASP A 71 -8.97 15.19 -12.32
N GLU A 72 -10.20 15.65 -12.53
CA GLU A 72 -11.17 14.92 -13.33
C GLU A 72 -10.75 14.86 -14.81
N ALA A 73 -10.25 15.96 -15.36
CA ALA A 73 -9.74 16.01 -16.72
C ALA A 73 -8.49 15.14 -16.89
N ALA A 74 -7.57 15.20 -15.91
CA ALA A 74 -6.38 14.36 -15.88
C ALA A 74 -6.74 12.87 -15.81
N ARG A 75 -7.69 12.48 -14.96
CA ARG A 75 -8.18 11.08 -14.88
C ARG A 75 -8.78 10.60 -16.19
N ARG A 76 -9.56 11.44 -16.89
CA ARG A 76 -10.12 11.10 -18.21
C ARG A 76 -9.04 10.91 -19.27
N LEU A 77 -8.02 11.75 -19.28
CA LEU A 77 -6.89 11.68 -20.21
C LEU A 77 -6.04 10.44 -19.98
N LEU A 78 -5.71 10.15 -18.72
CA LEU A 78 -4.87 9.01 -18.35
C LEU A 78 -5.58 7.66 -18.46
N SER A 79 -6.90 7.68 -18.65
CA SER A 79 -7.83 6.56 -18.84
C SER A 79 -7.39 5.19 -18.34
N LYS A 80 -8.08 4.69 -17.34
CA LYS A 80 -8.02 3.39 -16.66
C LYS A 80 -6.83 3.24 -15.70
N PRO A 81 -7.11 3.03 -14.40
CA PRO A 81 -6.07 2.65 -13.47
C PRO A 81 -5.40 1.36 -13.96
N ARG A 82 -4.11 1.42 -14.24
CA ARG A 82 -3.30 0.25 -14.61
C ARG A 82 -3.21 -0.76 -13.46
N THR A 83 -3.47 -0.29 -12.25
CA THR A 83 -3.39 -1.09 -11.02
C THR A 83 -4.76 -1.09 -10.34
N PRO A 84 -5.33 -2.27 -10.02
CA PRO A 84 -6.59 -2.33 -9.31
C PRO A 84 -6.49 -1.67 -7.93
N PRO A 85 -7.60 -1.14 -7.38
CA PRO A 85 -7.61 -0.55 -6.05
C PRO A 85 -7.16 -1.58 -4.99
N LEU A 86 -6.71 -1.08 -3.85
CA LEU A 86 -6.40 -1.95 -2.71
C LEU A 86 -7.67 -2.64 -2.20
N THR A 87 -7.57 -3.93 -1.92
CA THR A 87 -8.63 -4.62 -1.18
C THR A 87 -8.69 -4.13 0.27
N PRO A 88 -9.80 -4.30 1.00
CA PRO A 88 -9.88 -3.95 2.42
C PRO A 88 -8.74 -4.56 3.24
N ALA A 89 -8.39 -5.83 3.01
CA ALA A 89 -7.29 -6.51 3.69
C ALA A 89 -5.92 -5.87 3.41
N GLN A 90 -5.69 -5.41 2.17
CA GLN A 90 -4.46 -4.70 1.80
C GLN A 90 -4.44 -3.30 2.42
N ALA A 91 -5.55 -2.57 2.41
CA ALA A 91 -5.65 -1.24 3.01
C ALA A 91 -5.42 -1.28 4.54
N GLU A 92 -6.04 -2.23 5.25
CA GLU A 92 -5.79 -2.46 6.68
C GLU A 92 -4.31 -2.77 6.96
N THR A 93 -3.71 -3.68 6.18
CA THR A 93 -2.30 -4.04 6.34
C THR A 93 -1.38 -2.85 6.09
N LEU A 94 -1.67 -2.06 5.05
CA LEU A 94 -0.91 -0.85 4.73
C LEU A 94 -1.02 0.19 5.84
N ALA A 95 -2.21 0.41 6.40
CA ALA A 95 -2.42 1.32 7.52
C ALA A 95 -1.62 0.88 8.76
N ILE A 96 -1.65 -0.42 9.11
CA ILE A 96 -0.86 -0.95 10.22
C ILE A 96 0.64 -0.68 10.00
N VAL A 97 1.15 -0.94 8.80
CA VAL A 97 2.55 -0.65 8.50
C VAL A 97 2.83 0.84 8.61
N ALA A 98 2.00 1.70 8.03
CA ALA A 98 2.21 3.15 8.02
C ALA A 98 2.30 3.75 9.43
N TYR A 99 1.45 3.30 10.35
CA TYR A 99 1.39 3.86 11.71
C TYR A 99 2.33 3.18 12.72
N LEU A 100 2.73 1.91 12.48
CA LEU A 100 3.48 1.13 13.46
C LEU A 100 4.87 0.71 12.98
N GLN A 101 5.33 1.20 11.84
CA GLN A 101 6.64 0.88 11.30
C GLN A 101 7.81 1.25 12.23
N PRO A 102 8.86 0.42 12.32
CA PRO A 102 9.00 -0.88 11.65
C PRO A 102 8.18 -1.98 12.35
N VAL A 103 7.32 -2.70 11.61
CA VAL A 103 6.41 -3.71 12.16
C VAL A 103 6.58 -5.05 11.45
N SER A 104 6.61 -6.16 12.19
CA SER A 104 6.81 -7.48 11.63
C SER A 104 5.49 -8.13 11.16
N ARG A 105 5.59 -9.09 10.22
CA ARG A 105 4.41 -9.84 9.74
C ARG A 105 3.62 -10.55 10.85
N PRO A 106 4.26 -11.19 11.85
CA PRO A 106 3.53 -11.76 12.99
C PRO A 106 2.75 -10.72 13.78
N GLU A 107 3.31 -9.52 14.00
CA GLU A 107 2.63 -8.43 14.69
C GLU A 107 1.43 -7.92 13.90
N ILE A 108 1.57 -7.72 12.58
CA ILE A 108 0.46 -7.36 11.70
C ILE A 108 -0.64 -8.43 11.78
N THR A 109 -0.29 -9.72 11.72
CA THR A 109 -1.24 -10.83 11.83
C THR A 109 -1.96 -10.82 13.18
N ARG A 110 -1.26 -10.52 14.27
CA ARG A 110 -1.85 -10.40 15.61
C ARG A 110 -2.85 -9.25 15.70
N ILE A 111 -2.53 -8.09 15.13
CA ILE A 111 -3.39 -6.91 15.13
C ILE A 111 -4.65 -7.16 14.29
N ARG A 112 -4.50 -7.76 13.11
CA ARG A 112 -5.62 -8.05 12.21
C ARG A 112 -6.48 -9.24 12.65
N GLY A 113 -5.95 -10.12 13.50
CA GLY A 113 -6.60 -11.38 13.87
C GLY A 113 -6.64 -12.45 12.76
N VAL A 114 -6.12 -12.13 11.57
CA VAL A 114 -6.06 -13.02 10.40
C VAL A 114 -4.71 -12.88 9.69
N SER A 115 -4.33 -13.90 8.91
CA SER A 115 -3.03 -13.90 8.21
C SER A 115 -2.81 -12.64 7.36
N ALA A 116 -1.65 -12.02 7.53
CA ALA A 116 -1.20 -10.87 6.74
C ALA A 116 -0.37 -11.26 5.51
N ALA A 117 -0.07 -12.55 5.29
CA ALA A 117 0.93 -12.99 4.31
C ALA A 117 0.61 -12.52 2.88
N SER A 118 -0.60 -12.77 2.39
CA SER A 118 -1.02 -12.39 1.03
C SER A 118 -1.08 -10.85 0.87
N ALA A 119 -1.65 -10.14 1.84
CA ALA A 119 -1.75 -8.69 1.78
C ALA A 119 -0.36 -8.03 1.79
N SER A 120 0.54 -8.46 2.70
CA SER A 120 1.93 -7.96 2.74
C SER A 120 2.69 -8.27 1.44
N GLY A 121 2.52 -9.48 0.88
CA GLY A 121 3.15 -9.85 -0.40
C GLY A 121 2.73 -8.92 -1.53
N THR A 122 1.43 -8.69 -1.70
CA THR A 122 0.94 -7.77 -2.73
C THR A 122 1.41 -6.32 -2.51
N LEU A 123 1.47 -5.85 -1.26
CA LEU A 123 1.95 -4.50 -0.96
C LEU A 123 3.46 -4.34 -1.27
N LEU A 124 4.27 -5.38 -1.01
CA LEU A 124 5.68 -5.44 -1.43
C LEU A 124 5.81 -5.41 -2.96
N GLU A 125 5.06 -6.26 -3.68
CA GLU A 125 5.05 -6.30 -5.15
C GLU A 125 4.65 -4.96 -5.76
N ARG A 126 3.73 -4.23 -5.12
CA ARG A 126 3.32 -2.88 -5.52
C ARG A 126 4.31 -1.79 -5.11
N GLY A 127 5.33 -2.12 -4.34
CA GLY A 127 6.30 -1.16 -3.84
C GLY A 127 5.75 -0.16 -2.83
N LEU A 128 4.62 -0.46 -2.18
CA LEU A 128 4.02 0.42 -1.16
C LEU A 128 4.66 0.25 0.21
N ILE A 129 5.19 -0.93 0.47
CA ILE A 129 6.00 -1.25 1.64
C ILE A 129 7.30 -1.92 1.20
N GLU A 130 8.29 -1.90 2.08
CA GLU A 130 9.59 -2.56 1.88
C GLU A 130 10.06 -3.21 3.17
N GLU A 131 11.06 -4.10 3.05
CA GLU A 131 11.70 -4.71 4.20
C GLU A 131 12.66 -3.72 4.88
N SER A 132 12.51 -3.51 6.19
CA SER A 132 13.30 -2.56 6.98
C SER A 132 14.19 -3.22 8.04
N GLY A 133 14.47 -4.51 7.87
CA GLY A 133 15.31 -5.30 8.78
C GLY A 133 14.55 -6.41 9.48
N ARG A 134 15.04 -6.84 10.66
CA ARG A 134 14.46 -7.96 11.42
C ARG A 134 14.16 -7.54 12.86
N SER A 135 13.07 -8.08 13.38
CA SER A 135 12.74 -7.94 14.80
C SER A 135 13.74 -8.70 15.68
N GLN A 136 13.69 -8.47 16.98
CA GLN A 136 14.50 -9.21 17.98
C GLN A 136 14.28 -10.73 17.92
N PHE A 137 13.19 -11.20 17.33
CA PHE A 137 12.87 -12.63 17.14
C PHE A 137 13.21 -13.12 15.71
N GLY A 138 13.94 -12.33 14.91
CA GLY A 138 14.34 -12.69 13.56
C GLY A 138 13.28 -12.54 12.47
N ALA A 139 12.07 -12.09 12.80
CA ALA A 139 11.00 -11.86 11.82
C ALA A 139 11.30 -10.61 10.98
N ILE A 140 11.02 -10.66 9.68
CA ILE A 140 11.16 -9.53 8.75
C ILE A 140 10.18 -8.44 9.18
N CYS A 141 10.71 -7.20 9.29
CA CYS A 141 9.94 -5.98 9.55
C CYS A 141 9.73 -5.20 8.26
N PHE A 142 8.64 -4.49 8.19
CA PHE A 142 8.23 -3.67 7.05
C PHE A 142 8.13 -2.20 7.43
N ARG A 143 8.37 -1.34 6.43
CA ARG A 143 8.08 0.09 6.47
C ARG A 143 7.46 0.53 5.15
N THR A 144 6.88 1.71 5.11
CA THR A 144 6.40 2.36 3.89
C THR A 144 7.56 2.89 3.04
N THR A 145 7.30 3.10 1.75
CA THR A 145 8.27 3.58 0.77
C THR A 145 8.00 5.04 0.38
N ASP A 146 8.93 5.66 -0.37
CA ASP A 146 8.70 6.96 -0.99
C ASP A 146 7.52 6.94 -1.98
N LEU A 147 7.27 5.80 -2.64
CA LEU A 147 6.08 5.66 -3.48
C LEU A 147 4.80 5.80 -2.67
N PHE A 148 4.75 5.24 -1.45
CA PHE A 148 3.62 5.45 -0.54
C PHE A 148 3.45 6.94 -0.23
N LEU A 149 4.51 7.64 0.18
CA LEU A 149 4.45 9.07 0.48
C LEU A 149 3.91 9.88 -0.72
N ARG A 150 4.42 9.62 -1.92
CA ARG A 150 3.97 10.28 -3.14
C ARG A 150 2.50 10.03 -3.45
N LEU A 151 2.03 8.79 -3.32
CA LEU A 151 0.65 8.43 -3.61
C LEU A 151 -0.34 9.03 -2.62
N PHE A 152 0.08 9.21 -1.37
CA PHE A 152 -0.74 9.84 -0.32
C PHE A 152 -0.50 11.35 -0.20
N GLY A 153 0.43 11.92 -0.99
CA GLY A 153 0.71 13.35 -1.00
C GLY A 153 1.38 13.86 0.29
N LEU A 154 2.18 13.01 0.95
CA LEU A 154 2.87 13.31 2.20
C LEU A 154 4.33 13.66 1.93
N SER A 155 4.86 14.66 2.62
CA SER A 155 6.31 14.97 2.59
C SER A 155 7.10 13.96 3.43
N SER A 156 6.51 13.51 4.53
CA SER A 156 7.09 12.50 5.43
C SER A 156 6.01 11.69 6.11
N ILE A 157 6.40 10.57 6.73
CA ILE A 157 5.48 9.72 7.49
C ILE A 157 4.87 10.44 8.70
N GLY A 158 5.55 11.46 9.22
CA GLY A 158 5.09 12.27 10.35
C GLY A 158 3.87 13.14 10.03
N GLU A 159 3.53 13.31 8.75
CA GLU A 159 2.33 14.05 8.31
C GLU A 159 1.05 13.19 8.30
N LEU A 160 1.16 11.91 8.66
CA LEU A 160 -0.05 11.09 8.83
C LEU A 160 -0.92 11.68 9.93
N PRO A 161 -2.26 11.75 9.73
CA PRO A 161 -3.18 12.18 10.76
C PRO A 161 -2.98 11.37 12.05
N PRO A 162 -2.99 11.99 13.24
CA PRO A 162 -2.85 11.26 14.48
C PRO A 162 -4.02 10.28 14.68
N ILE A 163 -3.72 9.09 15.21
CA ILE A 163 -4.72 8.02 15.43
C ILE A 163 -5.90 8.54 16.29
N SER A 164 -5.63 9.45 17.23
CA SER A 164 -6.64 10.04 18.09
C SER A 164 -7.75 10.81 17.35
N GLU A 165 -7.49 11.28 16.13
CA GLU A 165 -8.53 11.91 15.28
C GLU A 165 -9.54 10.90 14.74
N TRP A 166 -9.18 9.61 14.74
CA TRP A 166 -9.98 8.50 14.24
C TRP A 166 -10.62 7.69 15.38
N ASP A 167 -10.26 8.00 16.64
CA ASP A 167 -10.91 7.36 17.78
C ASP A 167 -12.36 7.81 17.84
N PRO A 168 -13.31 6.88 17.78
CA PRO A 168 -14.71 7.23 17.92
C PRO A 168 -14.95 7.91 19.26
N SER A 169 -15.77 8.95 19.28
CA SER A 169 -16.18 9.62 20.50
C SER A 169 -16.77 8.62 21.50
N PRO A 170 -16.81 8.94 22.80
CA PRO A 170 -17.44 8.05 23.79
C PRO A 170 -18.87 7.64 23.44
N GLU A 171 -19.63 8.51 22.76
CA GLU A 171 -21.00 8.25 22.31
C GLU A 171 -21.00 7.27 21.13
N GLU A 172 -20.12 7.45 20.14
CA GLU A 172 -19.95 6.54 19.00
C GLU A 172 -19.42 5.16 19.43
N GLN A 173 -18.53 5.12 20.44
CA GLN A 173 -18.07 3.87 21.06
C GLN A 173 -19.20 3.12 21.75
N ALA A 174 -20.11 3.83 22.43
CA ALA A 174 -21.27 3.23 23.07
C ALA A 174 -22.25 2.66 22.03
N ASP A 175 -22.56 3.42 20.97
CA ASP A 175 -23.43 2.99 19.87
C ASP A 175 -22.82 1.78 19.12
N LEU A 176 -21.52 1.83 18.81
CA LEU A 176 -20.82 0.70 18.19
C LEU A 176 -20.84 -0.55 19.07
N ARG A 177 -20.65 -0.37 20.40
CA ARG A 177 -20.70 -1.49 21.35
C ARG A 177 -22.11 -2.08 21.42
N GLU A 178 -23.15 -1.25 21.41
CA GLU A 178 -24.54 -1.69 21.39
C GLU A 178 -24.87 -2.48 20.11
N ARG A 179 -24.47 -1.96 18.94
CA ARG A 179 -24.63 -2.66 17.63
C ARG A 179 -23.89 -4.01 17.60
N LEU A 180 -22.69 -4.07 18.15
CA LEU A 180 -21.92 -5.32 18.23
C LEU A 180 -22.59 -6.34 19.18
N MET A 181 -23.12 -5.88 20.30
CA MET A 181 -23.86 -6.74 21.24
C MET A 181 -25.16 -7.25 20.61
N ALA A 182 -25.90 -6.40 19.91
CA ALA A 182 -27.12 -6.79 19.19
C ALA A 182 -26.81 -7.81 18.08
N ALA A 183 -25.75 -7.59 17.28
CA ALA A 183 -25.31 -8.52 16.25
C ALA A 183 -24.77 -9.85 16.82
N GLY A 184 -24.10 -9.79 17.97
CA GLY A 184 -23.64 -10.99 18.70
C GLY A 184 -24.79 -11.79 19.30
N GLY A 185 -25.79 -11.12 19.86
CA GLY A 185 -26.99 -11.74 20.41
C GLY A 185 -27.86 -12.45 19.36
N ALA A 186 -27.95 -11.87 18.16
CA ALA A 186 -28.66 -12.47 17.04
C ALA A 186 -28.00 -13.78 16.53
N ARG A 187 -26.68 -13.91 16.67
CA ARG A 187 -25.95 -15.14 16.30
C ARG A 187 -26.00 -16.24 17.34
N LEU A 188 -26.28 -15.89 18.60
CA LEU A 188 -26.41 -16.85 19.71
C LEU A 188 -27.85 -17.34 19.90
N GLY A 189 -28.84 -16.73 19.24
CA GLY A 189 -30.25 -17.07 19.34
C GLY A 189 -30.75 -18.16 18.36
N GLU A 190 -29.96 -18.51 17.33
CA GLU A 190 -30.26 -19.63 16.44
C GLU A 190 -29.23 -20.74 16.64
N ALA A 191 -29.49 -21.57 17.64
CA ALA A 191 -28.91 -22.92 17.63
C ALA A 191 -29.53 -23.66 16.43
N PRO A 192 -28.75 -24.13 15.45
CA PRO A 192 -29.29 -24.96 14.40
C PRO A 192 -29.83 -26.24 15.08
N THR A 193 -31.14 -26.44 14.97
CA THR A 193 -31.73 -27.77 15.23
C THR A 193 -31.02 -28.73 14.29
N ALA A 194 -30.22 -29.60 14.89
CA ALA A 194 -29.56 -30.68 14.19
C ALA A 194 -30.61 -31.66 13.72
N ASP A 195 -31.05 -31.51 12.47
CA ASP A 195 -31.59 -32.57 11.67
C ASP A 195 -30.55 -32.88 10.60
N HIS A 196 -29.52 -33.62 11.04
CA HIS A 196 -28.56 -34.21 10.14
C HIS A 196 -29.07 -35.61 9.76
N ASP A 197 -29.81 -35.69 8.66
CA ASP A 197 -29.78 -36.84 7.81
C ASP A 197 -28.34 -36.96 7.25
N VAL A 198 -27.60 -37.87 7.89
CA VAL A 198 -26.30 -38.33 7.40
C VAL A 198 -26.59 -39.29 6.25
N PRO A 199 -26.25 -38.95 4.99
CA PRO A 199 -26.30 -39.97 3.94
C PRO A 199 -25.22 -41.00 4.25
N THR A 200 -25.68 -42.25 4.42
CA THR A 200 -24.87 -43.44 4.53
C THR A 200 -23.82 -43.48 3.43
N GLN A 201 -22.57 -43.54 3.80
CA GLN A 201 -21.47 -43.78 2.87
C GLN A 201 -21.71 -45.07 2.11
N GLU A 202 -22.02 -44.97 0.82
CA GLU A 202 -21.89 -46.08 -0.10
C GLU A 202 -20.41 -46.46 -0.19
N ALA A 203 -20.15 -47.72 0.04
CA ALA A 203 -18.84 -48.36 0.04
C ALA A 203 -18.16 -48.17 -1.33
N LEU A 204 -16.94 -47.68 -1.29
CA LEU A 204 -16.03 -47.66 -2.43
C LEU A 204 -15.77 -49.09 -2.89
N PRO A 205 -15.81 -49.40 -4.20
CA PRO A 205 -15.42 -50.69 -4.71
C PRO A 205 -13.93 -50.93 -4.48
N GLN A 206 -13.62 -52.10 -3.95
CA GLN A 206 -12.25 -52.60 -3.79
C GLN A 206 -11.65 -52.83 -5.18
N ILE A 207 -10.52 -52.20 -5.44
CA ILE A 207 -9.68 -52.50 -6.62
C ILE A 207 -8.95 -53.79 -6.28
N GLU A 208 -9.31 -54.88 -6.97
CA GLU A 208 -8.57 -56.11 -6.94
C GLU A 208 -7.22 -55.98 -7.60
N ASP A 209 -6.20 -56.36 -6.85
CA ASP A 209 -4.79 -56.41 -7.22
C ASP A 209 -4.58 -57.62 -8.14
N GLU A 210 -4.58 -57.45 -9.47
CA GLU A 210 -4.09 -58.45 -10.39
C GLU A 210 -2.59 -58.27 -10.61
N SER A 211 -1.82 -58.99 -9.81
CA SER A 211 -0.44 -59.36 -10.09
C SER A 211 -0.42 -60.53 -11.08
N ASP A 212 0.04 -60.34 -12.26
CA ASP A 212 0.71 -61.40 -13.05
C ASP A 212 1.72 -60.76 -13.98
N GLY A 213 2.90 -61.00 -13.78
CA GLY A 213 4.05 -61.72 -14.17
C GLY A 213 4.26 -61.75 -15.68
N ASP A 214 5.33 -61.20 -16.15
CA ASP A 214 6.39 -61.97 -16.79
C ASP A 214 7.46 -61.06 -17.39
N GLN A 215 8.70 -61.46 -17.18
CA GLN A 215 9.94 -60.95 -17.81
C GLN A 215 10.12 -61.60 -19.19
N PRO A 216 11.29 -61.41 -19.82
CA PRO A 216 11.94 -60.24 -20.43
C PRO A 216 12.33 -60.48 -21.90
N ALA A 217 12.80 -59.49 -22.61
CA ALA A 217 13.84 -59.64 -23.66
C ALA A 217 14.13 -58.29 -24.29
N SER A 218 15.33 -57.76 -24.07
CA SER A 218 16.53 -57.93 -24.92
C SER A 218 16.43 -57.30 -26.32
N ALA A 219 17.30 -56.37 -26.51
CA ALA A 219 18.17 -56.19 -27.67
C ALA A 219 18.05 -54.92 -28.52
N LEU A 220 19.14 -54.27 -28.52
CA LEU A 220 19.95 -53.75 -29.66
C LEU A 220 19.49 -52.48 -30.41
N ALA A 221 20.28 -51.45 -30.18
CA ALA A 221 21.28 -50.92 -31.14
C ALA A 221 20.80 -49.90 -32.18
N ALA A 222 21.50 -48.79 -32.13
CA ALA A 222 22.08 -48.03 -33.22
C ALA A 222 21.14 -47.24 -34.19
N ASN A 223 21.12 -45.95 -34.13
CA ASN A 223 21.91 -45.06 -34.99
C ASN A 223 21.86 -43.65 -34.47
#